data_17adad49f47d1fad8666055715ec57c5
#
_entry.id   17adad49f47d1fad8666055715ec57c5
#
_cell.length_a   1.000
_cell.length_b   1.000
_cell.length_c   1.000
_cell.angle_alpha   90.00
_cell.angle_beta   90.00
_cell.angle_gamma   90.00
#
_symmetry.space_group_name_H-M   'P 1'
#
loop_
_entity.id
_entity.type
_entity.pdbx_description
1 polymer ?
#
loop_
_entity_poly.entity_id
_entity_poly.type
_entity_poly.pdbx_seq_one_letter_code
_entity_poly.pdbx_strand_id
1 'polypeptide(L)'
;AVLAAMIAKADVFIQNLAPGAMARAGFGSVALRAKHPRLITVDISGYGEEGDYATMKAYDLLVQAETGLAWVTGRAEGPGRVGVSCCDIACGMNAHAAVLEALIARFITGQGKGIAVSLFDGMADWMTVPLLQFEGTGRNPPRIGLAHPSICPYGAFGTRDGQLVLISIQNEREWTSFSAHFMDEPGLPQREGFRSNNERVANRAMVDAHIAAMFASLTRDACATKLRRANTAYGFVNDCEGLRTHPALRRIAVGTPQGPVEINAPAARLSDGPRALGPVPALGAHTRAVRAEFAG
;
A
#
# COMPACT_ATOMS: atom_id res chain seq x y z
N ALA A 1 -24.43 -10.87 -27.46
CA ALA A 1 -23.69 -11.67 -28.45
C ALA A 1 -22.18 -11.41 -28.32
N VAL A 2 -21.69 -10.18 -28.60
CA VAL A 2 -20.24 -9.86 -28.61
C VAL A 2 -19.52 -10.26 -27.34
N LEU A 3 -20.00 -9.85 -26.15
CA LEU A 3 -19.36 -10.20 -24.86
C LEU A 3 -19.27 -11.73 -24.67
N ALA A 4 -20.32 -12.48 -25.02
CA ALA A 4 -20.29 -13.94 -24.92
C ALA A 4 -19.21 -14.57 -25.81
N ALA A 5 -19.03 -14.04 -27.03
CA ALA A 5 -18.00 -14.50 -27.95
C ALA A 5 -16.59 -14.14 -27.46
N MET A 6 -16.41 -12.97 -26.85
CA MET A 6 -15.15 -12.58 -26.18
C MET A 6 -14.81 -13.50 -25.02
N ILE A 7 -15.78 -13.77 -24.14
CA ILE A 7 -15.58 -14.66 -22.97
C ILE A 7 -15.21 -16.07 -23.41
N ALA A 8 -15.79 -16.59 -24.50
CA ALA A 8 -15.48 -17.92 -25.01
C ALA A 8 -14.02 -18.09 -25.44
N LYS A 9 -13.32 -16.99 -25.76
CA LYS A 9 -11.89 -16.96 -26.13
C LYS A 9 -10.98 -16.43 -25.00
N ALA A 10 -11.55 -15.94 -23.90
CA ALA A 10 -10.78 -15.37 -22.81
C ALA A 10 -10.15 -16.45 -21.91
N ASP A 11 -8.99 -16.15 -21.38
CA ASP A 11 -8.35 -16.93 -20.32
C ASP A 11 -8.88 -16.55 -18.93
N VAL A 12 -9.13 -15.26 -18.73
CA VAL A 12 -9.56 -14.68 -17.46
C VAL A 12 -10.71 -13.70 -17.70
N PHE A 13 -11.74 -13.81 -16.90
CA PHE A 13 -12.87 -12.87 -16.86
C PHE A 13 -12.89 -12.20 -15.49
N ILE A 14 -12.74 -10.89 -15.45
CA ILE A 14 -12.71 -10.08 -14.22
C ILE A 14 -13.89 -9.11 -14.24
N GLN A 15 -14.59 -9.01 -13.12
CA GLN A 15 -15.64 -8.01 -12.94
C GLN A 15 -15.60 -7.41 -11.53
N ASN A 16 -16.02 -6.15 -11.41
CA ASN A 16 -16.18 -5.42 -10.14
C ASN A 16 -17.49 -4.63 -10.10
N LEU A 17 -18.51 -5.15 -10.76
CA LEU A 17 -19.84 -4.55 -10.74
C LEU A 17 -20.56 -4.85 -9.41
N ALA A 18 -21.65 -4.14 -9.17
CA ALA A 18 -22.49 -4.39 -7.99
C ALA A 18 -22.87 -5.88 -7.88
N PRO A 19 -22.89 -6.46 -6.68
CA PRO A 19 -23.17 -7.88 -6.46
C PRO A 19 -24.37 -8.39 -7.23
N GLY A 20 -24.22 -9.52 -7.91
CA GLY A 20 -25.25 -10.14 -8.73
C GLY A 20 -25.53 -9.47 -10.09
N ALA A 21 -24.92 -8.31 -10.41
CA ALA A 21 -25.18 -7.61 -11.67
C ALA A 21 -24.80 -8.46 -12.90
N MET A 22 -23.64 -9.10 -12.89
CA MET A 22 -23.21 -9.98 -13.98
C MET A 22 -24.06 -11.24 -14.09
N ALA A 23 -24.51 -11.81 -12.98
CA ALA A 23 -25.43 -12.95 -12.99
C ALA A 23 -26.79 -12.58 -13.63
N ARG A 24 -27.35 -11.41 -13.27
CA ARG A 24 -28.59 -10.90 -13.89
C ARG A 24 -28.42 -10.60 -15.38
N ALA A 25 -27.22 -10.21 -15.81
CA ALA A 25 -26.89 -10.02 -17.22
C ALA A 25 -26.62 -11.34 -17.99
N GLY A 26 -26.68 -12.49 -17.33
CA GLY A 26 -26.44 -13.82 -17.92
C GLY A 26 -24.94 -14.22 -17.97
N PHE A 27 -24.09 -13.52 -17.20
CA PHE A 27 -22.64 -13.76 -17.16
C PHE A 27 -22.13 -14.06 -15.74
N GLY A 28 -22.92 -14.76 -14.93
CA GLY A 28 -22.51 -15.20 -13.60
C GLY A 28 -21.32 -16.16 -13.66
N SER A 29 -20.36 -15.97 -12.80
CA SER A 29 -19.05 -16.66 -12.80
C SER A 29 -19.19 -18.19 -12.73
N VAL A 30 -20.11 -18.72 -11.94
CA VAL A 30 -20.37 -20.17 -11.84
C VAL A 30 -20.85 -20.73 -13.17
N ALA A 31 -21.85 -20.08 -13.79
CA ALA A 31 -22.40 -20.50 -15.10
C ALA A 31 -21.37 -20.39 -16.22
N LEU A 32 -20.53 -19.35 -16.19
CA LEU A 32 -19.44 -19.17 -17.15
C LEU A 32 -18.42 -20.31 -17.05
N ARG A 33 -17.99 -20.67 -15.85
CA ARG A 33 -17.04 -21.79 -15.66
C ARG A 33 -17.65 -23.16 -16.02
N ALA A 34 -18.94 -23.36 -15.77
CA ALA A 34 -19.60 -24.57 -16.21
C ALA A 34 -19.62 -24.72 -17.75
N LYS A 35 -19.77 -23.58 -18.46
CA LYS A 35 -19.74 -23.55 -19.93
C LYS A 35 -18.31 -23.54 -20.50
N HIS A 36 -17.38 -22.94 -19.79
CA HIS A 36 -15.97 -22.78 -20.19
C HIS A 36 -15.05 -23.27 -19.08
N PRO A 37 -14.82 -24.60 -18.94
CA PRO A 37 -14.11 -25.17 -17.77
C PRO A 37 -12.67 -24.69 -17.56
N ARG A 38 -12.04 -24.10 -18.59
CA ARG A 38 -10.70 -23.53 -18.50
C ARG A 38 -10.69 -22.05 -18.10
N LEU A 39 -11.86 -21.38 -18.09
CA LEU A 39 -11.98 -19.97 -17.77
C LEU A 39 -11.69 -19.74 -16.28
N ILE A 40 -10.84 -18.77 -15.98
CA ILE A 40 -10.67 -18.22 -14.64
C ILE A 40 -11.62 -17.03 -14.50
N THR A 41 -12.46 -17.03 -13.47
CA THR A 41 -13.33 -15.88 -13.17
C THR A 41 -12.89 -15.19 -11.89
N VAL A 42 -12.91 -13.86 -11.89
CA VAL A 42 -12.56 -13.04 -10.74
C VAL A 42 -13.70 -12.08 -10.44
N ASP A 43 -14.29 -12.24 -9.28
CA ASP A 43 -15.37 -11.41 -8.77
C ASP A 43 -14.80 -10.50 -7.67
N ILE A 44 -14.74 -9.19 -7.94
CA ILE A 44 -14.26 -8.18 -7.00
C ILE A 44 -15.47 -7.49 -6.38
N SER A 45 -15.50 -7.43 -5.04
CA SER A 45 -16.58 -6.83 -4.27
C SER A 45 -16.07 -5.93 -3.15
N GLY A 46 -16.97 -5.20 -2.49
CA GLY A 46 -16.63 -4.39 -1.31
C GLY A 46 -16.40 -5.25 -0.07
N TYR A 47 -17.36 -6.12 0.25
CA TYR A 47 -17.42 -6.88 1.51
C TYR A 47 -17.61 -8.39 1.31
N GLY A 48 -17.39 -8.90 0.11
CA GLY A 48 -17.75 -10.28 -0.25
C GLY A 48 -19.13 -10.36 -0.90
N GLU A 49 -19.52 -11.57 -1.28
CA GLU A 49 -20.80 -11.86 -1.95
C GLU A 49 -21.83 -12.52 -1.02
N GLU A 50 -21.45 -12.80 0.22
CA GLU A 50 -22.26 -13.48 1.23
C GLU A 50 -22.37 -12.66 2.53
N GLY A 51 -23.38 -12.97 3.36
CA GLY A 51 -23.63 -12.32 4.63
C GLY A 51 -24.34 -10.96 4.51
N ASP A 52 -24.52 -10.30 5.64
CA ASP A 52 -25.33 -9.08 5.76
C ASP A 52 -24.72 -7.88 5.03
N TYR A 53 -23.42 -7.88 4.82
CA TYR A 53 -22.69 -6.81 4.15
C TYR A 53 -22.59 -6.98 2.62
N ALA A 54 -23.03 -8.11 2.06
CA ALA A 54 -22.90 -8.41 0.63
C ALA A 54 -23.53 -7.36 -0.30
N THR A 55 -24.59 -6.68 0.17
CA THR A 55 -25.29 -5.65 -0.61
C THR A 55 -24.88 -4.21 -0.25
N MET A 56 -24.01 -4.04 0.72
CA MET A 56 -23.54 -2.71 1.12
C MET A 56 -22.70 -2.07 0.01
N LYS A 57 -22.92 -0.77 -0.17
CA LYS A 57 -22.07 0.04 -1.07
C LYS A 57 -20.70 0.23 -0.42
N ALA A 58 -19.66 -0.08 -1.16
CA ALA A 58 -18.28 0.08 -0.74
C ALA A 58 -17.57 1.14 -1.59
N TYR A 59 -16.71 1.88 -0.94
CA TYR A 59 -15.71 2.75 -1.52
C TYR A 59 -14.47 2.68 -0.63
N ASP A 60 -13.31 2.96 -1.18
CA ASP A 60 -12.02 2.84 -0.48
C ASP A 60 -12.03 3.36 0.97
N LEU A 61 -12.44 4.62 1.17
CA LEU A 61 -12.42 5.24 2.50
C LEU A 61 -13.43 4.60 3.48
N LEU A 62 -14.57 4.11 2.99
CA LEU A 62 -15.52 3.39 3.83
C LEU A 62 -14.91 2.10 4.35
N VAL A 63 -14.20 1.38 3.49
CA VAL A 63 -13.50 0.15 3.87
C VAL A 63 -12.31 0.44 4.79
N GLN A 64 -11.55 1.52 4.59
CA GLN A 64 -10.53 1.97 5.55
C GLN A 64 -11.13 2.19 6.95
N ALA A 65 -12.34 2.74 7.03
CA ALA A 65 -13.02 2.97 8.30
C ALA A 65 -13.52 1.66 8.93
N GLU A 66 -14.20 0.82 8.17
CA GLU A 66 -14.80 -0.44 8.65
C GLU A 66 -13.76 -1.48 9.09
N THR A 67 -12.59 -1.53 8.45
CA THR A 67 -11.50 -2.44 8.83
C THR A 67 -10.66 -1.92 9.99
N GLY A 68 -10.90 -0.70 10.46
CA GLY A 68 -10.10 -0.07 11.52
C GLY A 68 -8.78 0.54 11.06
N LEU A 69 -8.45 0.49 9.76
CA LEU A 69 -7.23 1.13 9.23
C LEU A 69 -7.22 2.63 9.51
N ALA A 70 -8.36 3.30 9.27
CA ALA A 70 -8.49 4.72 9.58
C ALA A 70 -8.33 5.01 11.09
N TRP A 71 -8.68 4.06 11.95
CA TRP A 71 -8.50 4.19 13.39
C TRP A 71 -7.03 4.19 13.80
N VAL A 72 -6.23 3.24 13.30
CA VAL A 72 -4.80 3.14 13.66
C VAL A 72 -3.94 4.18 12.96
N THR A 73 -4.45 4.76 11.87
CA THR A 73 -3.83 5.86 11.13
C THR A 73 -4.26 7.20 11.73
N GLY A 74 -3.34 8.14 11.85
CA GLY A 74 -3.66 9.48 12.38
C GLY A 74 -2.85 9.83 13.62
N ARG A 75 -3.36 10.80 14.39
CA ARG A 75 -2.73 11.36 15.58
C ARG A 75 -3.65 11.20 16.80
N ALA A 76 -3.17 11.60 17.97
CA ALA A 76 -3.96 11.51 19.22
C ALA A 76 -5.33 12.20 19.11
N GLU A 77 -5.41 13.29 18.34
CA GLU A 77 -6.62 14.11 18.15
C GLU A 77 -7.72 13.39 17.37
N GLY A 78 -7.37 12.40 16.52
CA GLY A 78 -8.37 11.67 15.78
C GLY A 78 -7.83 10.67 14.76
N PRO A 79 -8.73 9.80 14.23
CA PRO A 79 -8.44 8.91 13.11
C PRO A 79 -7.98 9.68 11.88
N GLY A 80 -7.23 9.01 11.02
CA GLY A 80 -6.77 9.56 9.75
C GLY A 80 -6.91 8.55 8.62
N ARG A 81 -7.11 9.02 7.40
CA ARG A 81 -7.08 8.15 6.22
C ARG A 81 -5.66 7.95 5.71
N VAL A 82 -5.41 6.83 5.05
CA VAL A 82 -4.31 6.71 4.10
C VAL A 82 -4.65 7.55 2.86
N GLY A 83 -3.76 8.43 2.44
CA GLY A 83 -4.04 9.47 1.43
C GLY A 83 -4.28 8.96 0.01
N VAL A 84 -3.96 7.69 -0.28
CA VAL A 84 -4.25 7.01 -1.55
C VAL A 84 -5.36 5.98 -1.36
N SER A 85 -5.98 5.51 -2.44
CA SER A 85 -7.01 4.45 -2.42
C SER A 85 -6.37 3.08 -2.13
N CYS A 86 -5.87 2.90 -0.90
CA CYS A 86 -5.08 1.73 -0.53
C CYS A 86 -5.89 0.42 -0.52
N CYS A 87 -7.20 0.47 -0.19
CA CYS A 87 -8.07 -0.70 -0.24
C CYS A 87 -8.28 -1.18 -1.68
N ASP A 88 -8.53 -0.24 -2.62
CA ASP A 88 -8.69 -0.54 -4.04
C ASP A 88 -7.38 -1.11 -4.63
N ILE A 89 -6.25 -0.47 -4.32
CA ILE A 89 -4.93 -0.90 -4.80
C ILE A 89 -4.59 -2.29 -4.26
N ALA A 90 -4.75 -2.53 -2.96
CA ALA A 90 -4.48 -3.83 -2.34
C ALA A 90 -5.38 -4.92 -2.94
N CYS A 91 -6.68 -4.65 -3.11
CA CYS A 91 -7.62 -5.57 -3.73
C CYS A 91 -7.19 -5.94 -5.16
N GLY A 92 -6.81 -4.94 -5.99
CA GLY A 92 -6.29 -5.17 -7.33
C GLY A 92 -5.01 -6.01 -7.36
N MET A 93 -4.08 -5.77 -6.42
CA MET A 93 -2.85 -6.56 -6.28
C MET A 93 -3.16 -8.00 -5.85
N ASN A 94 -4.07 -8.24 -4.90
CA ASN A 94 -4.49 -9.56 -4.47
C ASN A 94 -5.20 -10.32 -5.60
N ALA A 95 -6.09 -9.65 -6.34
CA ALA A 95 -6.73 -10.23 -7.51
C ALA A 95 -5.72 -10.65 -8.58
N HIS A 96 -4.71 -9.81 -8.86
CA HIS A 96 -3.64 -10.14 -9.79
C HIS A 96 -2.82 -11.36 -9.33
N ALA A 97 -2.42 -11.42 -8.06
CA ALA A 97 -1.69 -12.57 -7.51
C ALA A 97 -2.52 -13.86 -7.63
N ALA A 98 -3.80 -13.83 -7.24
CA ALA A 98 -4.70 -14.97 -7.33
C ALA A 98 -4.93 -15.45 -8.78
N VAL A 99 -4.96 -14.53 -9.75
CA VAL A 99 -5.00 -14.88 -11.18
C VAL A 99 -3.74 -15.62 -11.61
N LEU A 100 -2.55 -15.18 -11.20
CA LEU A 100 -1.29 -15.86 -11.52
C LEU A 100 -1.26 -17.27 -10.91
N GLU A 101 -1.67 -17.44 -9.67
CA GLU A 101 -1.81 -18.75 -9.01
C GLU A 101 -2.79 -19.66 -9.75
N ALA A 102 -3.94 -19.12 -10.16
CA ALA A 102 -4.93 -19.87 -10.91
C ALA A 102 -4.46 -20.28 -12.31
N LEU A 103 -3.66 -19.43 -12.98
CA LEU A 103 -3.02 -19.75 -14.25
C LEU A 103 -2.00 -20.87 -14.12
N ILE A 104 -1.17 -20.86 -13.07
CA ILE A 104 -0.21 -21.93 -12.76
C ILE A 104 -0.99 -23.24 -12.48
N ALA A 105 -2.01 -23.18 -11.62
CA ALA A 105 -2.83 -24.35 -11.31
C ALA A 105 -3.52 -24.90 -12.55
N ARG A 106 -4.06 -24.03 -13.43
CA ARG A 106 -4.68 -24.43 -14.70
C ARG A 106 -3.69 -25.07 -15.65
N PHE A 107 -2.44 -24.65 -15.67
CA PHE A 107 -1.41 -25.28 -16.48
C PHE A 107 -1.19 -26.76 -16.09
N ILE A 108 -1.31 -27.06 -14.80
CA ILE A 108 -1.17 -28.42 -14.26
C ILE A 108 -2.46 -29.25 -14.42
N THR A 109 -3.61 -28.64 -14.07
CA THR A 109 -4.90 -29.36 -13.96
C THR A 109 -5.76 -29.35 -15.22
N GLY A 110 -5.47 -28.44 -16.14
CA GLY A 110 -6.35 -28.16 -17.29
C GLY A 110 -7.62 -27.37 -16.94
N GLN A 111 -7.89 -27.08 -15.66
CA GLN A 111 -9.13 -26.46 -15.19
C GLN A 111 -8.91 -25.02 -14.72
N GLY A 112 -9.84 -24.12 -15.05
CA GLY A 112 -9.94 -22.79 -14.48
C GLY A 112 -10.48 -22.81 -13.06
N LYS A 113 -10.43 -21.65 -12.40
CA LYS A 113 -10.94 -21.46 -11.03
C LYS A 113 -11.82 -20.21 -10.91
N GLY A 114 -12.72 -20.21 -9.94
CA GLY A 114 -13.37 -18.99 -9.46
C GLY A 114 -12.53 -18.37 -8.35
N ILE A 115 -12.39 -17.08 -8.42
CA ILE A 115 -11.67 -16.24 -7.46
C ILE A 115 -12.65 -15.17 -7.00
N ALA A 116 -12.85 -15.02 -5.70
CA ALA A 116 -13.54 -13.89 -5.09
C ALA A 116 -12.53 -13.10 -4.27
N VAL A 117 -12.50 -11.80 -4.44
CA VAL A 117 -11.63 -10.88 -3.68
C VAL A 117 -12.48 -9.71 -3.22
N SER A 118 -12.42 -9.38 -1.92
CA SER A 118 -13.08 -8.18 -1.42
C SER A 118 -12.08 -7.13 -0.96
N LEU A 119 -12.50 -5.86 -1.03
CA LEU A 119 -11.72 -4.75 -0.48
C LEU A 119 -11.53 -4.95 1.03
N PHE A 120 -12.60 -5.43 1.71
CA PHE A 120 -12.58 -5.65 3.15
C PHE A 120 -11.58 -6.73 3.55
N ASP A 121 -11.62 -7.92 2.93
CA ASP A 121 -10.71 -9.02 3.27
C ASP A 121 -9.24 -8.63 3.03
N GLY A 122 -8.96 -7.98 1.88
CA GLY A 122 -7.61 -7.52 1.56
C GLY A 122 -7.08 -6.50 2.56
N MET A 123 -7.93 -5.66 3.13
CA MET A 123 -7.53 -4.68 4.13
C MET A 123 -7.53 -5.25 5.55
N ALA A 124 -8.44 -6.19 5.86
CA ALA A 124 -8.43 -6.93 7.12
C ALA A 124 -7.12 -7.73 7.29
N ASP A 125 -6.59 -8.30 6.21
CA ASP A 125 -5.27 -8.96 6.22
C ASP A 125 -4.15 -7.99 6.65
N TRP A 126 -4.14 -6.76 6.14
CA TRP A 126 -3.18 -5.73 6.58
C TRP A 126 -3.34 -5.36 8.06
N MET A 127 -4.55 -5.49 8.59
CA MET A 127 -4.86 -5.20 9.99
C MET A 127 -4.59 -6.37 10.95
N THR A 128 -4.03 -7.48 10.47
CA THR A 128 -3.72 -8.66 11.31
C THR A 128 -2.87 -8.30 12.53
N VAL A 129 -1.79 -7.55 12.37
CA VAL A 129 -0.91 -7.18 13.50
C VAL A 129 -1.61 -6.26 14.50
N PRO A 130 -2.27 -5.16 14.10
CA PRO A 130 -3.08 -4.35 15.03
C PRO A 130 -4.16 -5.15 15.78
N LEU A 131 -4.84 -6.06 15.08
CA LEU A 131 -5.89 -6.90 15.68
C LEU A 131 -5.31 -7.86 16.73
N LEU A 132 -4.22 -8.56 16.42
CA LEU A 132 -3.53 -9.45 17.37
C LEU A 132 -3.01 -8.70 18.60
N GLN A 133 -2.52 -7.46 18.42
CA GLN A 133 -2.12 -6.61 19.55
C GLN A 133 -3.32 -6.26 20.44
N PHE A 134 -4.46 -5.94 19.85
CA PHE A 134 -5.69 -5.69 20.59
C PHE A 134 -6.15 -6.94 21.34
N GLU A 135 -6.20 -8.09 20.70
CA GLU A 135 -6.61 -9.38 21.31
C GLU A 135 -5.68 -9.78 22.47
N GLY A 136 -4.37 -9.56 22.32
CA GLY A 136 -3.39 -9.88 23.36
C GLY A 136 -3.35 -8.92 24.54
N THR A 137 -3.76 -7.65 24.36
CA THR A 137 -3.61 -6.59 25.38
C THR A 137 -4.92 -6.00 25.86
N GLY A 138 -6.02 -6.22 25.16
CA GLY A 138 -7.32 -5.56 25.38
C GLY A 138 -7.31 -4.06 25.07
N ARG A 139 -6.27 -3.54 24.40
CA ARG A 139 -6.09 -2.11 24.11
C ARG A 139 -5.83 -1.87 22.63
N ASN A 140 -6.54 -0.92 22.06
CA ASN A 140 -6.25 -0.49 20.69
C ASN A 140 -4.82 0.07 20.58
N PRO A 141 -4.12 -0.20 19.47
CA PRO A 141 -2.86 0.48 19.17
C PRO A 141 -3.04 2.01 19.21
N PRO A 142 -2.10 2.75 19.82
CA PRO A 142 -2.19 4.20 19.90
C PRO A 142 -2.01 4.84 18.54
N ARG A 143 -2.72 5.95 18.28
CA ARG A 143 -2.49 6.82 17.13
C ARG A 143 -1.37 7.80 17.46
N ILE A 144 -0.24 7.67 16.81
CA ILE A 144 0.98 8.43 17.13
C ILE A 144 1.59 9.17 15.93
N GLY A 145 0.82 9.30 14.84
CA GLY A 145 1.25 10.03 13.65
C GLY A 145 2.47 9.38 12.98
N LEU A 146 3.52 10.17 12.76
CA LEU A 146 4.76 9.72 12.11
C LEU A 146 5.76 9.13 13.11
N ALA A 147 5.28 8.35 14.09
CA ALA A 147 6.11 7.65 15.05
C ALA A 147 5.79 6.15 15.09
N HIS A 148 6.63 5.35 15.73
CA HIS A 148 6.40 3.91 15.89
C HIS A 148 5.90 3.60 17.32
N PRO A 149 4.86 2.77 17.51
CA PRO A 149 4.27 2.56 18.82
C PRO A 149 5.20 1.90 19.84
N SER A 150 6.09 1.03 19.42
CA SER A 150 6.92 0.19 20.31
C SER A 150 8.43 0.41 20.16
N ILE A 151 8.86 1.36 19.32
CA ILE A 151 10.27 1.68 19.10
C ILE A 151 10.50 3.17 19.32
N CYS A 152 11.54 3.55 20.08
CA CYS A 152 11.91 4.92 20.37
C CYS A 152 13.45 5.09 20.44
N PRO A 153 14.02 6.09 19.72
CA PRO A 153 13.35 7.01 18.82
C PRO A 153 13.04 6.38 17.45
N TYR A 154 11.82 6.57 17.01
CA TYR A 154 11.38 6.31 15.65
C TYR A 154 10.24 7.28 15.36
N GLY A 155 10.52 8.34 14.61
CA GLY A 155 9.57 9.41 14.35
C GLY A 155 10.14 10.52 13.48
N ALA A 156 9.30 11.51 13.17
CA ALA A 156 9.68 12.69 12.38
C ALA A 156 9.96 13.89 13.27
N PHE A 157 11.07 14.57 12.99
CA PHE A 157 11.54 15.74 13.72
C PHE A 157 11.68 16.95 12.79
N GLY A 158 11.27 18.12 13.30
CA GLY A 158 11.36 19.38 12.56
C GLY A 158 12.77 19.97 12.59
N THR A 159 13.25 20.38 11.45
CA THR A 159 14.55 21.06 11.30
C THR A 159 14.40 22.58 11.35
N ARG A 160 15.51 23.29 11.52
CA ARG A 160 15.55 24.76 11.57
C ARG A 160 14.97 25.43 10.32
N ASP A 161 15.08 24.80 9.17
CA ASP A 161 14.54 25.27 7.88
C ASP A 161 13.13 24.76 7.59
N GLY A 162 12.40 24.29 8.63
CA GLY A 162 11.00 23.91 8.55
C GLY A 162 10.72 22.60 7.84
N GLN A 163 11.76 21.79 7.56
CA GLN A 163 11.60 20.47 6.95
C GLN A 163 11.40 19.39 8.00
N LEU A 164 10.86 18.24 7.60
CA LEU A 164 10.72 17.08 8.48
C LEU A 164 11.69 15.97 8.07
N VAL A 165 12.45 15.50 9.05
CA VAL A 165 13.34 14.33 8.91
C VAL A 165 12.83 13.22 9.81
N LEU A 166 12.52 12.06 9.21
CA LEU A 166 12.13 10.86 9.92
C LEU A 166 13.36 10.00 10.15
N ILE A 167 13.54 9.53 11.37
CA ILE A 167 14.61 8.59 11.76
C ILE A 167 14.02 7.31 12.33
N SER A 168 14.81 6.23 12.28
CA SER A 168 14.48 4.94 12.88
C SER A 168 15.73 4.36 13.54
N ILE A 169 15.63 4.08 14.84
CA ILE A 169 16.67 3.43 15.63
C ILE A 169 16.15 2.05 16.06
N GLN A 170 16.71 0.99 15.50
CA GLN A 170 16.15 -0.37 15.63
C GLN A 170 16.80 -1.20 16.75
N ASN A 171 17.99 -0.79 17.24
CA ASN A 171 18.74 -1.52 18.25
C ASN A 171 19.67 -0.62 19.06
N GLU A 172 20.20 -1.12 20.15
CA GLU A 172 21.03 -0.36 21.09
C GLU A 172 22.40 0.06 20.48
N ARG A 173 22.93 -0.67 19.51
CA ARG A 173 24.15 -0.28 18.81
C ARG A 173 23.92 0.97 17.97
N GLU A 174 22.80 1.03 17.25
CA GLU A 174 22.40 2.23 16.51
C GLU A 174 22.11 3.39 17.45
N TRP A 175 21.48 3.15 18.60
CA TRP A 175 21.23 4.16 19.63
C TRP A 175 22.55 4.76 20.14
N THR A 176 23.54 3.93 20.45
CA THR A 176 24.87 4.38 20.89
C THR A 176 25.55 5.24 19.81
N SER A 177 25.53 4.80 18.56
CA SER A 177 26.12 5.55 17.44
C SER A 177 25.39 6.88 17.19
N PHE A 178 24.06 6.90 17.22
CA PHE A 178 23.25 8.09 17.09
C PHE A 178 23.55 9.09 18.22
N SER A 179 23.60 8.62 19.45
CA SER A 179 23.91 9.44 20.62
C SER A 179 25.31 10.10 20.51
N ALA A 180 26.31 9.33 20.08
CA ALA A 180 27.67 9.83 19.97
C ALA A 180 27.87 10.77 18.78
N HIS A 181 27.27 10.47 17.60
CA HIS A 181 27.65 11.15 16.35
C HIS A 181 26.58 12.09 15.80
N PHE A 182 25.32 11.94 16.21
CA PHE A 182 24.27 12.88 15.87
C PHE A 182 23.96 13.83 17.02
N MET A 183 23.76 13.29 18.23
CA MET A 183 23.46 14.11 19.42
C MET A 183 24.68 14.80 20.02
N ASP A 184 25.90 14.37 19.66
CA ASP A 184 27.16 14.75 20.29
C ASP A 184 27.21 14.46 21.82
N GLU A 185 26.41 13.45 22.25
CA GLU A 185 26.26 13.04 23.64
C GLU A 185 26.57 11.52 23.80
N PRO A 186 27.85 11.09 23.82
CA PRO A 186 28.18 9.66 23.92
C PRO A 186 27.73 9.01 25.24
N GLY A 187 27.48 9.81 26.29
CA GLY A 187 26.94 9.36 27.57
C GLY A 187 25.41 9.21 27.62
N LEU A 188 24.69 9.62 26.60
CA LEU A 188 23.23 9.59 26.58
C LEU A 188 22.65 8.17 26.82
N PRO A 189 23.22 7.07 26.25
CA PRO A 189 22.70 5.72 26.49
C PRO A 189 22.82 5.22 27.94
N GLN A 190 23.58 5.88 28.80
CA GLN A 190 23.69 5.53 30.23
C GLN A 190 22.77 6.36 31.13
N ARG A 191 22.18 7.45 30.58
CA ARG A 191 21.26 8.33 31.33
C ARG A 191 19.94 7.61 31.60
N GLU A 192 19.41 7.80 32.81
CA GLU A 192 18.08 7.29 33.18
C GLU A 192 16.99 7.79 32.22
N GLY A 193 16.11 6.88 31.80
CA GLY A 193 15.09 7.15 30.78
C GLY A 193 15.55 6.97 29.34
N PHE A 194 16.85 6.79 29.07
CA PHE A 194 17.44 6.66 27.73
C PHE A 194 18.13 5.31 27.48
N ARG A 195 18.28 4.45 28.51
CA ARG A 195 19.14 3.26 28.49
C ARG A 195 18.68 2.17 27.52
N SER A 196 17.42 1.79 27.59
CA SER A 196 16.86 0.70 26.76
C SER A 196 15.69 1.21 25.91
N ASN A 197 15.35 0.46 24.88
CA ASN A 197 14.15 0.78 24.09
C ASN A 197 12.90 0.90 24.95
N ASN A 198 12.72 -0.01 25.94
CA ASN A 198 11.56 0.03 26.83
C ASN A 198 11.54 1.30 27.70
N GLU A 199 12.69 1.72 28.22
CA GLU A 199 12.79 2.99 28.97
C GLU A 199 12.48 4.19 28.05
N ARG A 200 13.03 4.22 26.83
CA ARG A 200 12.78 5.29 25.89
C ARG A 200 11.32 5.36 25.44
N VAL A 201 10.67 4.21 25.21
CA VAL A 201 9.24 4.16 24.89
C VAL A 201 8.39 4.66 26.07
N ALA A 202 8.70 4.25 27.28
CA ALA A 202 8.00 4.72 28.49
C ALA A 202 8.17 6.23 28.73
N ASN A 203 9.33 6.80 28.34
CA ASN A 203 9.67 8.21 28.51
C ASN A 203 9.66 8.98 27.16
N ARG A 204 8.92 8.52 26.18
CA ARG A 204 8.93 9.03 24.79
C ARG A 204 8.87 10.54 24.68
N ALA A 205 7.97 11.19 25.40
CA ALA A 205 7.81 12.64 25.32
C ALA A 205 9.11 13.38 25.68
N MET A 206 9.83 12.92 26.71
CA MET A 206 11.12 13.46 27.13
C MET A 206 12.21 13.17 26.09
N VAL A 207 12.29 11.94 25.62
CA VAL A 207 13.28 11.51 24.62
C VAL A 207 13.10 12.28 23.32
N ASP A 208 11.87 12.34 22.81
CA ASP A 208 11.56 13.04 21.56
C ASP A 208 11.80 14.54 21.68
N ALA A 209 11.48 15.18 22.84
CA ALA A 209 11.77 16.60 23.07
C ALA A 209 13.30 16.89 23.07
N HIS A 210 14.09 16.01 23.71
CA HIS A 210 15.54 16.12 23.74
C HIS A 210 16.16 16.02 22.33
N ILE A 211 15.69 15.06 21.54
CA ILE A 211 16.13 14.85 20.14
C ILE A 211 15.65 16.00 19.25
N ALA A 212 14.41 16.45 19.40
CA ALA A 212 13.84 17.55 18.65
C ALA A 212 14.65 18.84 18.76
N ALA A 213 15.19 19.14 19.94
CA ALA A 213 16.05 20.31 20.16
C ALA A 213 17.31 20.30 19.26
N MET A 214 17.92 19.12 19.08
CA MET A 214 19.06 18.96 18.18
C MET A 214 18.65 19.17 16.72
N PHE A 215 17.56 18.54 16.28
CA PHE A 215 17.04 18.71 14.90
C PHE A 215 16.69 20.18 14.62
N ALA A 216 16.02 20.86 15.54
CA ALA A 216 15.63 22.26 15.40
C ALA A 216 16.83 23.22 15.30
N SER A 217 18.00 22.82 15.76
CA SER A 217 19.24 23.61 15.64
C SER A 217 19.91 23.50 14.26
N LEU A 218 19.54 22.49 13.45
CA LEU A 218 20.20 22.12 12.20
C LEU A 218 19.28 22.29 11.00
N THR A 219 19.85 22.55 9.82
CA THR A 219 19.14 22.42 8.55
C THR A 219 18.98 20.94 8.17
N ARG A 220 18.04 20.64 7.27
CA ARG A 220 17.82 19.29 6.73
C ARG A 220 19.11 18.64 6.23
N ASP A 221 19.94 19.39 5.48
CA ASP A 221 21.17 18.86 4.90
C ASP A 221 22.25 18.62 5.95
N ALA A 222 22.32 19.48 6.97
CA ALA A 222 23.19 19.28 8.12
C ALA A 222 22.77 18.05 8.94
N CYS A 223 21.48 17.87 9.17
CA CYS A 223 20.93 16.64 9.78
C CYS A 223 21.32 15.40 8.97
N ALA A 224 21.09 15.39 7.66
CA ALA A 224 21.44 14.28 6.78
C ALA A 224 22.94 13.93 6.85
N THR A 225 23.81 14.93 6.91
CA THR A 225 25.26 14.73 7.02
C THR A 225 25.65 14.07 8.36
N LYS A 226 25.09 14.55 9.48
CA LYS A 226 25.32 13.95 10.80
C LYS A 226 24.73 12.54 10.90
N LEU A 227 23.52 12.32 10.36
CA LEU A 227 22.85 11.00 10.37
C LEU A 227 23.63 9.97 9.56
N ARG A 228 24.18 10.34 8.40
CA ARG A 228 25.08 9.46 7.64
C ARG A 228 26.33 9.09 8.43
N ARG A 229 26.95 10.06 9.12
CA ARG A 229 28.11 9.81 9.99
C ARG A 229 27.75 8.88 11.14
N ALA A 230 26.55 9.03 11.72
CA ALA A 230 26.03 8.17 12.77
C ALA A 230 25.58 6.77 12.27
N ASN A 231 25.60 6.54 10.97
CA ASN A 231 25.04 5.35 10.32
C ASN A 231 23.60 5.07 10.75
N THR A 232 22.79 6.13 10.85
CA THR A 232 21.38 6.08 11.28
C THR A 232 20.48 6.05 10.07
N ALA A 233 19.49 5.18 10.08
CA ALA A 233 18.43 5.14 9.05
C ALA A 233 17.57 6.41 9.14
N TYR A 234 17.43 7.12 8.02
CA TYR A 234 16.62 8.34 7.94
C TYR A 234 15.97 8.50 6.58
N GLY A 235 14.91 9.30 6.53
CA GLY A 235 14.25 9.74 5.31
C GLY A 235 13.65 11.12 5.48
N PHE A 236 13.42 11.80 4.36
CA PHE A 236 12.69 13.08 4.36
C PHE A 236 11.20 12.83 4.17
N VAL A 237 10.38 13.60 4.88
CA VAL A 237 8.93 13.59 4.64
C VAL A 237 8.68 14.49 3.43
N ASN A 238 8.70 13.88 2.26
CA ASN A 238 8.50 14.56 1.00
C ASN A 238 7.01 14.77 0.68
N ASP A 239 6.72 15.86 0.01
CA ASP A 239 5.48 16.06 -0.75
C ASP A 239 5.60 15.49 -2.18
N CYS A 240 4.63 15.78 -3.05
CA CYS A 240 4.65 15.32 -4.45
C CYS A 240 5.81 15.92 -5.25
N GLU A 241 6.24 17.15 -4.95
CA GLU A 241 7.39 17.77 -5.60
C GLU A 241 8.70 17.08 -5.17
N GLY A 242 8.84 16.79 -3.88
CA GLY A 242 9.96 16.02 -3.35
C GLY A 242 10.02 14.61 -3.93
N LEU A 243 8.87 13.95 -4.14
CA LEU A 243 8.80 12.67 -4.85
C LEU A 243 9.20 12.83 -6.32
N ARG A 244 8.69 13.85 -7.01
CA ARG A 244 8.96 14.11 -8.45
C ARG A 244 10.44 14.25 -8.75
N THR A 245 11.18 14.86 -7.84
CA THR A 245 12.64 15.11 -7.96
C THR A 245 13.49 14.06 -7.25
N HIS A 246 12.87 13.02 -6.67
CA HIS A 246 13.59 12.02 -5.88
C HIS A 246 14.52 11.17 -6.76
N PRO A 247 15.82 11.00 -6.42
CA PRO A 247 16.79 10.31 -7.27
C PRO A 247 16.48 8.82 -7.49
N ALA A 248 15.70 8.20 -6.60
CA ALA A 248 15.26 6.82 -6.76
C ALA A 248 13.99 6.67 -7.62
N LEU A 249 13.29 7.78 -7.94
CA LEU A 249 12.08 7.71 -8.74
C LEU A 249 12.42 7.33 -10.18
N ARG A 250 11.76 6.29 -10.68
CA ARG A 250 11.82 5.90 -12.09
C ARG A 250 10.52 6.28 -12.78
N ARG A 251 10.63 6.88 -13.94
CA ARG A 251 9.48 7.27 -14.76
C ARG A 251 9.59 6.71 -16.17
N ILE A 252 8.46 6.55 -16.83
CA ILE A 252 8.35 6.11 -18.22
C ILE A 252 7.28 6.94 -18.94
N ALA A 253 7.52 7.26 -20.20
CA ALA A 253 6.55 7.93 -21.02
C ALA A 253 5.53 6.92 -21.57
N VAL A 254 4.24 7.26 -21.46
CA VAL A 254 3.13 6.51 -22.06
C VAL A 254 2.39 7.42 -23.03
N GLY A 255 2.21 6.98 -24.26
CA GLY A 255 1.44 7.72 -25.27
C GLY A 255 -0.03 7.80 -24.87
N THR A 256 -0.64 8.98 -25.03
CA THR A 256 -2.08 9.19 -24.90
C THR A 256 -2.62 9.97 -26.11
N PRO A 257 -3.94 10.01 -26.35
CA PRO A 257 -4.51 10.83 -27.41
C PRO A 257 -4.17 12.32 -27.32
N GLN A 258 -3.82 12.82 -26.14
CA GLN A 258 -3.44 14.22 -25.88
C GLN A 258 -1.93 14.45 -25.90
N GLY A 259 -1.13 13.43 -26.20
CA GLY A 259 0.32 13.45 -26.16
C GLY A 259 0.90 12.52 -25.07
N PRO A 260 2.23 12.39 -24.98
CA PRO A 260 2.86 11.52 -24.00
C PRO A 260 2.71 12.07 -22.58
N VAL A 261 2.50 11.16 -21.61
CA VAL A 261 2.44 11.45 -20.20
C VAL A 261 3.49 10.62 -19.47
N GLU A 262 4.25 11.27 -18.59
CA GLU A 262 5.19 10.60 -17.72
C GLU A 262 4.46 9.97 -16.52
N ILE A 263 4.56 8.66 -16.37
CA ILE A 263 4.03 7.92 -15.21
C ILE A 263 5.17 7.25 -14.43
N ASN A 264 4.90 6.84 -13.20
CA ASN A 264 5.87 6.06 -12.43
C ASN A 264 6.06 4.69 -13.09
N ALA A 265 7.32 4.27 -13.21
CA ALA A 265 7.64 2.98 -13.78
C ALA A 265 7.14 1.84 -12.89
N PRO A 266 6.79 0.67 -13.47
CA PRO A 266 6.44 -0.52 -12.69
C PRO A 266 7.48 -0.83 -11.61
N ALA A 267 7.02 -1.25 -10.44
CA ALA A 267 7.91 -1.51 -9.29
C ALA A 267 8.92 -2.62 -9.58
N ALA A 268 8.47 -3.70 -10.23
CA ALA A 268 9.34 -4.81 -10.61
C ALA A 268 10.33 -4.40 -11.70
N ARG A 269 11.60 -4.77 -11.51
CA ARG A 269 12.67 -4.66 -12.52
C ARG A 269 12.98 -6.06 -13.03
N LEU A 270 12.84 -6.25 -14.32
CA LEU A 270 13.17 -7.52 -14.96
C LEU A 270 14.62 -7.50 -15.44
N SER A 271 15.30 -8.65 -15.39
CA SER A 271 16.69 -8.78 -15.82
C SER A 271 16.89 -8.63 -17.34
N ASP A 272 15.83 -8.90 -18.09
CA ASP A 272 15.77 -8.79 -19.55
C ASP A 272 15.36 -7.40 -20.06
N GLY A 273 15.22 -6.43 -19.16
CA GLY A 273 14.94 -5.03 -19.50
C GLY A 273 13.58 -4.52 -19.03
N PRO A 274 13.28 -3.25 -19.29
CA PRO A 274 12.03 -2.65 -18.87
C PRO A 274 10.85 -3.22 -19.67
N ARG A 275 9.72 -3.44 -18.97
CA ARG A 275 8.47 -3.85 -19.62
C ARG A 275 7.99 -2.71 -20.55
N ALA A 276 7.77 -3.03 -21.82
CA ALA A 276 7.12 -2.11 -22.75
C ALA A 276 5.64 -1.93 -22.37
N LEU A 277 5.18 -0.68 -22.30
CA LEU A 277 3.77 -0.35 -22.10
C LEU A 277 3.18 0.16 -23.41
N GLY A 278 1.99 -0.33 -23.74
CA GLY A 278 1.22 0.18 -24.86
C GLY A 278 0.65 1.58 -24.57
N PRO A 279 0.24 2.35 -25.61
CA PRO A 279 -0.40 3.64 -25.41
C PRO A 279 -1.81 3.49 -24.83
N VAL A 280 -2.28 4.53 -24.17
CA VAL A 280 -3.69 4.66 -23.77
C VAL A 280 -4.53 4.93 -25.02
N PRO A 281 -5.51 4.08 -25.36
CA PRO A 281 -6.32 4.28 -26.56
C PRO A 281 -7.32 5.42 -26.36
N ALA A 282 -7.71 6.08 -27.46
CA ALA A 282 -8.85 6.98 -27.44
C ALA A 282 -10.16 6.21 -27.17
N LEU A 283 -11.18 6.89 -26.65
CA LEU A 283 -12.49 6.30 -26.41
C LEU A 283 -13.04 5.69 -27.71
N GLY A 284 -13.42 4.42 -27.67
CA GLY A 284 -13.98 3.69 -28.82
C GLY A 284 -12.95 3.27 -29.88
N ALA A 285 -11.66 3.50 -29.72
CA ALA A 285 -10.63 3.19 -30.71
C ALA A 285 -10.67 1.74 -31.19
N HIS A 286 -11.00 0.80 -30.33
CA HIS A 286 -11.05 -0.63 -30.66
C HIS A 286 -12.44 -1.14 -31.02
N THR A 287 -13.50 -0.34 -30.97
CA THR A 287 -14.89 -0.78 -31.16
C THR A 287 -15.10 -1.51 -32.49
N ARG A 288 -14.57 -0.97 -33.57
CA ARG A 288 -14.72 -1.56 -34.92
C ARG A 288 -14.00 -2.91 -35.01
N ALA A 289 -12.77 -2.99 -34.51
CA ALA A 289 -11.97 -4.22 -34.52
C ALA A 289 -12.64 -5.33 -33.67
N VAL A 290 -13.04 -4.99 -32.44
CA VAL A 290 -13.74 -5.92 -31.53
C VAL A 290 -15.05 -6.42 -32.15
N ARG A 291 -15.85 -5.54 -32.76
CA ARG A 291 -17.07 -5.98 -33.45
C ARG A 291 -16.79 -6.87 -34.67
N ALA A 292 -15.78 -6.55 -35.46
CA ALA A 292 -15.40 -7.36 -36.62
C ALA A 292 -14.93 -8.77 -36.18
N GLU A 293 -14.24 -8.87 -35.07
CA GLU A 293 -13.72 -10.14 -34.56
C GLU A 293 -14.78 -11.00 -33.85
N PHE A 294 -15.74 -10.38 -33.14
CA PHE A 294 -16.64 -11.10 -32.22
C PHE A 294 -18.14 -10.95 -32.53
N ALA A 295 -18.55 -10.17 -33.56
CA ALA A 295 -19.96 -9.95 -33.89
C ALA A 295 -20.45 -10.77 -35.08
N GLY A 296 -19.63 -11.71 -35.58
CA GLY A 296 -19.97 -12.59 -36.69
C GLY A 296 -21.14 -13.49 -36.47
#